data_0ef87a63e6c41166f46d603a23194c67
#
_entry.id   0ef87a63e6c41166f46d603a23194c67
#
_cell.length_a   1.000
_cell.length_b   1.000
_cell.length_c   1.000
_cell.angle_alpha   90.00
_cell.angle_beta   90.00
_cell.angle_gamma   90.00
#
_symmetry.space_group_name_H-M   'P 1'
#
loop_
_entity.id
_entity.type
_entity.pdbx_description
1 polymer ?
#
loop_
_entity_poly.entity_id
_entity_poly.type
_entity_poly.pdbx_seq_one_letter_code
_entity_poly.pdbx_strand_id
1 'polypeptide(L)'
;MNNESFGSAPVRVIVIGAGNRARKYLEYAHRFPERLRPVAVAELNGQRRRSLAREFSLPAAACFARYEELFAAGIDADMVLVTTPDAVHYDPAVRAIRAGYHVLLEKPIAQRWDECLEIARLAREHGVLVGVCHVLRYHPYFTKIRQLVASGELGEIVSVNHTVCVGLDRMLHSYVRGVFRRAQEANPILLAKCCHDIDFLLWLTQKRCRRLSSFGALRWFREANAPAGSTERCIDCPVEPTCPFSARDLYYVRRDWVGNFDIPEGGTLDDAILRELRTGPYGRCAFRCDNDVADHQIVALEMEDRSTISLTMDAFTKDDFRKTCIRLTGGEIDGDERRLRVRRFRSGDERIYDFSEVLGQPFHAGADLRLLEDFLLSVRDPSHPLRVGIDDALEATASATPPRRAASRAARSSCGRKSGNGLYFGNKRAADPSRSAALFVSGYVDCPALLPPPWVRTPR
;
A
#
# COMPACT_ATOMS: atom_id res chain seq x y z
N MET A 1 0.13 -26.28 12.46
CA MET A 1 -0.87 -25.68 13.36
C MET A 1 -2.05 -26.60 13.43
N ASN A 2 -2.54 -26.93 14.63
CA ASN A 2 -3.59 -27.92 14.81
C ASN A 2 -4.93 -27.37 14.32
N ASN A 3 -5.74 -28.22 13.68
CA ASN A 3 -7.09 -27.89 13.20
C ASN A 3 -8.09 -27.50 14.30
N GLU A 4 -7.73 -27.75 15.56
CA GLU A 4 -8.57 -27.49 16.74
C GLU A 4 -8.91 -26.01 16.97
N SER A 5 -8.05 -25.08 16.47
CA SER A 5 -8.23 -23.63 16.65
C SER A 5 -9.30 -22.98 15.73
N PHE A 6 -9.78 -23.69 14.69
CA PHE A 6 -10.72 -23.13 13.72
C PHE A 6 -12.20 -23.50 13.94
N GLY A 7 -12.49 -24.38 14.89
CA GLY A 7 -13.89 -24.85 15.11
C GLY A 7 -14.37 -25.78 13.98
N SER A 8 -15.66 -26.15 14.02
CA SER A 8 -16.25 -27.17 13.12
C SER A 8 -16.79 -26.62 11.80
N ALA A 9 -16.91 -25.31 11.62
CA ALA A 9 -17.47 -24.69 10.41
C ALA A 9 -16.54 -23.61 9.84
N PRO A 10 -16.44 -23.45 8.52
CA PRO A 10 -15.64 -22.40 7.89
C PRO A 10 -16.16 -20.99 8.23
N VAL A 11 -15.25 -19.99 8.27
CA VAL A 11 -15.65 -18.58 8.27
C VAL A 11 -16.26 -18.24 6.93
N ARG A 12 -17.48 -17.68 6.95
CA ARG A 12 -18.21 -17.30 5.75
C ARG A 12 -17.87 -15.88 5.36
N VAL A 13 -17.38 -15.69 4.12
CA VAL A 13 -16.89 -14.39 3.65
C VAL A 13 -17.71 -13.87 2.48
N ILE A 14 -18.10 -12.60 2.58
CA ILE A 14 -18.61 -11.79 1.46
C ILE A 14 -17.41 -11.12 0.78
N VAL A 15 -17.34 -11.17 -0.54
CA VAL A 15 -16.27 -10.54 -1.33
C VAL A 15 -16.78 -9.29 -2.01
N ILE A 16 -16.20 -8.13 -1.71
CA ILE A 16 -16.50 -6.87 -2.39
C ILE A 16 -15.29 -6.44 -3.22
N GLY A 17 -15.44 -6.52 -4.56
CA GLY A 17 -14.36 -6.38 -5.52
C GLY A 17 -13.69 -7.72 -5.84
N ALA A 18 -13.89 -8.27 -7.05
CA ALA A 18 -13.32 -9.55 -7.49
C ALA A 18 -12.07 -9.37 -8.37
N GLY A 19 -11.23 -8.39 -8.04
CA GLY A 19 -9.97 -8.09 -8.71
C GLY A 19 -8.82 -9.01 -8.31
N ASN A 20 -7.60 -8.61 -8.67
CA ASN A 20 -6.38 -9.37 -8.39
C ASN A 20 -6.15 -9.62 -6.87
N ARG A 21 -6.47 -8.63 -6.01
CA ARG A 21 -6.27 -8.77 -4.56
C ARG A 21 -7.23 -9.80 -3.97
N ALA A 22 -8.51 -9.76 -4.34
CA ALA A 22 -9.47 -10.78 -3.92
C ALA A 22 -9.00 -12.19 -4.26
N ARG A 23 -8.56 -12.42 -5.49
CA ARG A 23 -8.09 -13.74 -5.94
C ARG A 23 -6.90 -14.26 -5.12
N LYS A 24 -5.98 -13.37 -4.74
CA LYS A 24 -4.84 -13.75 -3.89
C LYS A 24 -5.26 -14.19 -2.48
N TYR A 25 -6.24 -13.54 -1.88
CA TYR A 25 -6.77 -13.97 -0.58
C TYR A 25 -7.62 -15.23 -0.70
N LEU A 26 -8.43 -15.33 -1.75
CA LEU A 26 -9.30 -16.49 -1.97
C LEU A 26 -8.55 -17.78 -2.32
N GLU A 27 -7.26 -17.70 -2.69
CA GLU A 27 -6.38 -18.87 -2.74
C GLU A 27 -6.36 -19.62 -1.40
N TYR A 28 -6.58 -18.92 -0.29
CA TYR A 28 -6.70 -19.56 1.02
C TYR A 28 -7.94 -20.47 1.10
N ALA A 29 -9.06 -20.06 0.50
CA ALA A 29 -10.27 -20.88 0.47
C ALA A 29 -10.12 -22.12 -0.39
N HIS A 30 -9.28 -22.10 -1.43
CA HIS A 30 -8.93 -23.28 -2.21
C HIS A 30 -8.07 -24.26 -1.42
N ARG A 31 -7.10 -23.73 -0.64
CA ARG A 31 -6.19 -24.58 0.14
C ARG A 31 -6.81 -25.13 1.42
N PHE A 32 -7.73 -24.35 2.00
CA PHE A 32 -8.34 -24.63 3.30
C PHE A 32 -9.86 -24.36 3.26
N PRO A 33 -10.65 -25.11 2.43
CA PRO A 33 -12.08 -24.89 2.29
C PRO A 33 -12.88 -25.14 3.59
N GLU A 34 -12.29 -25.90 4.52
CA GLU A 34 -12.84 -26.12 5.86
C GLU A 34 -12.66 -24.90 6.80
N ARG A 35 -11.85 -23.91 6.42
CA ARG A 35 -11.55 -22.72 7.24
C ARG A 35 -12.19 -21.45 6.69
N LEU A 36 -12.26 -21.30 5.36
CA LEU A 36 -12.81 -20.13 4.69
C LEU A 36 -13.75 -20.52 3.55
N ARG A 37 -14.95 -19.94 3.53
CA ARG A 37 -15.94 -20.18 2.49
C ARG A 37 -16.50 -18.87 1.96
N PRO A 38 -16.25 -18.50 0.69
CA PRO A 38 -16.96 -17.42 0.01
C PRO A 38 -18.44 -17.76 -0.11
N VAL A 39 -19.32 -16.82 0.26
CA VAL A 39 -20.78 -17.02 0.25
C VAL A 39 -21.49 -16.02 -0.65
N ALA A 40 -20.91 -14.86 -0.94
CA ALA A 40 -21.45 -13.88 -1.85
C ALA A 40 -20.36 -13.01 -2.47
N VAL A 41 -20.69 -12.39 -3.61
CA VAL A 41 -19.78 -11.45 -4.30
C VAL A 41 -20.53 -10.22 -4.79
N ALA A 42 -19.91 -9.04 -4.64
CA ALA A 42 -20.29 -7.81 -5.32
C ALA A 42 -19.12 -7.33 -6.19
N GLU A 43 -19.33 -7.24 -7.51
CA GLU A 43 -18.31 -6.83 -8.49
C GLU A 43 -19.00 -6.21 -9.70
N LEU A 44 -18.58 -4.99 -10.08
CA LEU A 44 -19.12 -4.25 -11.21
C LEU A 44 -18.85 -4.96 -12.55
N ASN A 45 -17.63 -5.50 -12.70
CA ASN A 45 -17.26 -6.24 -13.93
C ASN A 45 -17.97 -7.59 -13.96
N GLY A 46 -18.95 -7.73 -14.87
CA GLY A 46 -19.77 -8.95 -15.01
C GLY A 46 -18.95 -10.21 -15.31
N GLN A 47 -17.82 -10.10 -16.05
CA GLN A 47 -16.97 -11.24 -16.35
C GLN A 47 -16.23 -11.72 -15.08
N ARG A 48 -15.65 -10.81 -14.31
CA ARG A 48 -14.97 -11.13 -13.04
C ARG A 48 -15.96 -11.71 -12.03
N ARG A 49 -17.15 -11.11 -11.93
CA ARG A 49 -18.23 -11.59 -11.05
C ARG A 49 -18.64 -13.03 -11.40
N ARG A 50 -18.91 -13.31 -12.69
CA ARG A 50 -19.27 -14.67 -13.15
C ARG A 50 -18.11 -15.67 -12.96
N SER A 51 -16.87 -15.23 -13.16
CA SER A 51 -15.69 -16.09 -12.94
C SER A 51 -15.61 -16.55 -11.49
N LEU A 52 -15.70 -15.61 -10.53
CA LEU A 52 -15.64 -15.93 -9.11
C LEU A 52 -16.86 -16.76 -8.66
N ALA A 53 -18.05 -16.42 -9.17
CA ALA A 53 -19.26 -17.20 -8.88
C ALA A 53 -19.15 -18.67 -9.30
N ARG A 54 -18.60 -18.94 -10.49
CA ARG A 54 -18.35 -20.31 -10.96
C ARG A 54 -17.27 -21.02 -10.13
N GLU A 55 -16.18 -20.31 -9.81
CA GLU A 55 -15.05 -20.83 -9.05
C GLU A 55 -15.47 -21.36 -7.67
N PHE A 56 -16.34 -20.63 -6.98
CA PHE A 56 -16.83 -20.98 -5.64
C PHE A 56 -18.27 -21.50 -5.62
N SER A 57 -18.86 -21.82 -6.77
CA SER A 57 -20.22 -22.35 -6.89
C SER A 57 -21.27 -21.48 -6.20
N LEU A 58 -21.15 -20.15 -6.31
CA LEU A 58 -22.10 -19.22 -5.71
C LEU A 58 -23.42 -19.22 -6.47
N PRO A 59 -24.57 -19.28 -5.77
CA PRO A 59 -25.87 -19.17 -6.42
C PRO A 59 -26.09 -17.77 -7.01
N ALA A 60 -26.90 -17.66 -8.05
CA ALA A 60 -27.18 -16.37 -8.70
C ALA A 60 -27.69 -15.30 -7.72
N ALA A 61 -28.49 -15.68 -6.73
CA ALA A 61 -28.97 -14.79 -5.67
C ALA A 61 -27.90 -14.24 -4.72
N ALA A 62 -26.66 -14.76 -4.78
CA ALA A 62 -25.51 -14.29 -4.00
C ALA A 62 -24.51 -13.49 -4.85
N CYS A 63 -24.86 -13.14 -6.10
CA CYS A 63 -23.99 -12.48 -7.06
C CYS A 63 -24.53 -11.12 -7.46
N PHE A 64 -23.96 -10.05 -6.94
CA PHE A 64 -24.45 -8.69 -7.10
C PHE A 64 -23.52 -7.85 -7.98
N ALA A 65 -24.09 -6.92 -8.76
CA ALA A 65 -23.31 -5.94 -9.47
C ALA A 65 -22.77 -4.86 -8.52
N ARG A 66 -23.59 -4.47 -7.56
CA ARG A 66 -23.29 -3.38 -6.61
C ARG A 66 -23.34 -3.90 -5.18
N TYR A 67 -22.43 -3.43 -4.34
CA TYR A 67 -22.40 -3.83 -2.93
C TYR A 67 -23.59 -3.30 -2.12
N GLU A 68 -24.24 -2.20 -2.57
CA GLU A 68 -25.45 -1.69 -1.94
C GLU A 68 -26.60 -2.72 -2.02
N GLU A 69 -26.74 -3.39 -3.16
CA GLU A 69 -27.74 -4.46 -3.37
C GLU A 69 -27.44 -5.68 -2.48
N LEU A 70 -26.14 -6.02 -2.34
CA LEU A 70 -25.68 -7.11 -1.49
C LEU A 70 -26.03 -6.85 -0.02
N PHE A 71 -25.76 -5.65 0.49
CA PHE A 71 -26.09 -5.30 1.88
C PHE A 71 -27.61 -5.25 2.11
N ALA A 72 -28.39 -4.80 1.11
CA ALA A 72 -29.86 -4.82 1.19
C ALA A 72 -30.42 -6.24 1.23
N ALA A 73 -29.73 -7.22 0.62
CA ALA A 73 -30.14 -8.62 0.63
C ALA A 73 -29.89 -9.34 1.97
N GLY A 74 -29.12 -8.76 2.89
CA GLY A 74 -28.90 -9.30 4.23
C GLY A 74 -28.24 -10.69 4.24
N ILE A 75 -27.13 -10.86 3.52
CA ILE A 75 -26.44 -12.14 3.37
C ILE A 75 -25.90 -12.61 4.73
N ASP A 76 -26.19 -13.83 5.12
CA ASP A 76 -25.66 -14.45 6.33
C ASP A 76 -24.18 -14.82 6.13
N ALA A 77 -23.29 -14.07 6.79
CA ALA A 77 -21.84 -14.22 6.73
C ALA A 77 -21.17 -13.75 8.03
N ASP A 78 -19.91 -14.11 8.21
CA ASP A 78 -19.15 -13.76 9.41
C ASP A 78 -18.27 -12.52 9.14
N MET A 79 -17.80 -12.34 7.90
CA MET A 79 -16.92 -11.23 7.51
C MET A 79 -17.14 -10.75 6.09
N VAL A 80 -16.63 -9.55 5.85
CA VAL A 80 -16.53 -8.95 4.51
C VAL A 80 -15.04 -8.72 4.17
N LEU A 81 -14.62 -9.16 2.99
CA LEU A 81 -13.34 -8.85 2.39
C LEU A 81 -13.53 -7.68 1.41
N VAL A 82 -12.98 -6.51 1.72
CA VAL A 82 -13.05 -5.31 0.87
C VAL A 82 -11.75 -5.17 0.08
N THR A 83 -11.83 -5.40 -1.23
CA THR A 83 -10.71 -5.36 -2.19
C THR A 83 -11.02 -4.52 -3.43
N THR A 84 -11.83 -3.50 -3.24
CA THR A 84 -12.15 -2.48 -4.24
C THR A 84 -10.93 -1.59 -4.54
N PRO A 85 -10.96 -0.71 -5.54
CA PRO A 85 -9.99 0.38 -5.67
C PRO A 85 -9.99 1.31 -4.44
N ASP A 86 -8.84 1.91 -4.12
CA ASP A 86 -8.61 2.74 -2.93
C ASP A 86 -9.72 3.78 -2.66
N ALA A 87 -10.20 4.45 -3.71
CA ALA A 87 -11.25 5.47 -3.61
C ALA A 87 -12.62 4.94 -3.16
N VAL A 88 -12.80 3.61 -3.16
CA VAL A 88 -14.09 2.95 -2.88
C VAL A 88 -14.00 2.09 -1.61
N HIS A 89 -12.97 2.24 -0.79
CA HIS A 89 -12.80 1.46 0.44
C HIS A 89 -13.79 1.86 1.54
N TYR A 90 -14.04 3.16 1.69
CA TYR A 90 -14.75 3.73 2.82
C TYR A 90 -16.20 3.25 2.92
N ASP A 91 -17.03 3.47 1.89
CA ASP A 91 -18.48 3.19 1.98
C ASP A 91 -18.80 1.70 2.23
N PRO A 92 -18.22 0.72 1.47
CA PRO A 92 -18.47 -0.68 1.76
C PRO A 92 -17.95 -1.13 3.13
N ALA A 93 -16.82 -0.58 3.62
CA ALA A 93 -16.32 -0.88 4.96
C ALA A 93 -17.30 -0.39 6.03
N VAL A 94 -17.80 0.85 5.94
CA VAL A 94 -18.77 1.43 6.87
C VAL A 94 -20.06 0.64 6.87
N ARG A 95 -20.58 0.25 5.69
CA ARG A 95 -21.81 -0.58 5.59
C ARG A 95 -21.62 -1.94 6.23
N ALA A 96 -20.48 -2.60 5.98
CA ALA A 96 -20.16 -3.89 6.58
C ALA A 96 -20.12 -3.81 8.11
N ILE A 97 -19.44 -2.79 8.66
CA ILE A 97 -19.34 -2.57 10.11
C ILE A 97 -20.73 -2.35 10.73
N ARG A 98 -21.55 -1.47 10.12
CA ARG A 98 -22.92 -1.19 10.60
C ARG A 98 -23.84 -2.39 10.50
N ALA A 99 -23.59 -3.30 9.58
CA ALA A 99 -24.32 -4.57 9.45
C ALA A 99 -23.80 -5.66 10.40
N GLY A 100 -22.76 -5.37 11.22
CA GLY A 100 -22.21 -6.29 12.21
C GLY A 100 -21.19 -7.29 11.67
N TYR A 101 -20.71 -7.14 10.45
CA TYR A 101 -19.68 -8.02 9.91
C TYR A 101 -18.28 -7.59 10.35
N HIS A 102 -17.41 -8.57 10.63
CA HIS A 102 -15.97 -8.31 10.68
C HIS A 102 -15.45 -7.92 9.30
N VAL A 103 -14.44 -7.05 9.23
CA VAL A 103 -13.95 -6.51 7.95
C VAL A 103 -12.45 -6.74 7.78
N LEU A 104 -12.07 -7.41 6.70
CA LEU A 104 -10.70 -7.38 6.22
C LEU A 104 -10.61 -6.38 5.06
N LEU A 105 -9.91 -5.27 5.30
CA LEU A 105 -9.85 -4.12 4.41
C LEU A 105 -8.50 -4.01 3.72
N GLU A 106 -8.50 -3.94 2.38
CA GLU A 106 -7.28 -3.61 1.65
C GLU A 106 -6.75 -2.23 2.02
N LYS A 107 -5.43 -2.10 1.93
CA LYS A 107 -4.74 -0.86 2.21
C LYS A 107 -4.76 0.08 0.97
N PRO A 108 -4.70 1.40 1.17
CA PRO A 108 -4.80 2.11 2.44
C PRO A 108 -6.24 2.09 2.99
N ILE A 109 -6.43 2.41 4.26
CA ILE A 109 -7.75 2.36 4.92
C ILE A 109 -8.81 3.11 4.10
N ALA A 110 -8.55 4.37 3.78
CA ALA A 110 -9.36 5.24 2.93
C ALA A 110 -8.49 6.36 2.36
N GLN A 111 -9.06 7.19 1.49
CA GLN A 111 -8.36 8.34 0.91
C GLN A 111 -8.27 9.54 1.87
N ARG A 112 -9.23 9.69 2.76
CA ARG A 112 -9.36 10.83 3.67
C ARG A 112 -9.11 10.40 5.11
N TRP A 113 -8.42 11.25 5.85
CA TRP A 113 -8.12 10.98 7.24
C TRP A 113 -9.36 10.88 8.13
N ASP A 114 -10.36 11.75 7.92
CA ASP A 114 -11.65 11.72 8.62
C ASP A 114 -12.41 10.40 8.38
N GLU A 115 -12.36 9.85 7.16
CA GLU A 115 -12.92 8.53 6.81
C GLU A 115 -12.21 7.40 7.58
N CYS A 116 -10.89 7.45 7.68
CA CYS A 116 -10.11 6.47 8.44
C CYS A 116 -10.50 6.48 9.92
N LEU A 117 -10.64 7.67 10.52
CA LEU A 117 -11.08 7.83 11.90
C LEU A 117 -12.52 7.34 12.12
N GLU A 118 -13.42 7.58 11.16
CA GLU A 118 -14.79 7.10 11.25
C GLU A 118 -14.88 5.57 11.21
N ILE A 119 -14.14 4.90 10.31
CA ILE A 119 -14.06 3.45 10.26
C ILE A 119 -13.62 2.89 11.63
N ALA A 120 -12.56 3.46 12.21
CA ALA A 120 -12.06 3.00 13.51
C ALA A 120 -13.05 3.25 14.65
N ARG A 121 -13.73 4.40 14.64
CA ARG A 121 -14.79 4.70 15.63
C ARG A 121 -15.93 3.70 15.53
N LEU A 122 -16.47 3.49 14.33
CA LEU A 122 -17.57 2.57 14.07
C LEU A 122 -17.20 1.13 14.42
N ALA A 123 -15.98 0.68 14.11
CA ALA A 123 -15.50 -0.66 14.48
C ALA A 123 -15.60 -0.90 15.99
N ARG A 124 -15.16 0.08 16.80
CA ARG A 124 -15.27 0.01 18.26
C ARG A 124 -16.72 0.07 18.76
N GLU A 125 -17.55 0.95 18.19
CA GLU A 125 -18.96 1.10 18.58
C GLU A 125 -19.79 -0.16 18.30
N HIS A 126 -19.51 -0.83 17.17
CA HIS A 126 -20.22 -2.05 16.80
C HIS A 126 -19.58 -3.34 17.33
N GLY A 127 -18.40 -3.25 17.98
CA GLY A 127 -17.70 -4.42 18.52
C GLY A 127 -17.21 -5.39 17.44
N VAL A 128 -16.93 -4.91 16.22
CA VAL A 128 -16.45 -5.74 15.11
C VAL A 128 -14.95 -5.56 14.89
N LEU A 129 -14.29 -6.63 14.43
CA LEU A 129 -12.88 -6.55 14.03
C LEU A 129 -12.75 -5.90 12.67
N VAL A 130 -11.80 -4.97 12.56
CA VAL A 130 -11.34 -4.43 11.28
C VAL A 130 -9.84 -4.65 11.17
N GLY A 131 -9.44 -5.59 10.32
CA GLY A 131 -8.05 -5.85 9.96
C GLY A 131 -7.69 -5.07 8.69
N VAL A 132 -6.47 -4.52 8.66
CA VAL A 132 -5.95 -3.82 7.47
C VAL A 132 -4.81 -4.62 6.86
N CYS A 133 -4.80 -4.73 5.53
CA CYS A 133 -3.91 -5.62 4.79
C CYS A 133 -2.44 -5.13 4.74
N HIS A 134 -1.82 -4.82 5.89
CA HIS A 134 -0.39 -4.52 5.98
C HIS A 134 0.44 -5.80 6.03
N VAL A 135 0.62 -6.40 4.87
CA VAL A 135 1.23 -7.74 4.69
C VAL A 135 2.67 -7.86 5.16
N LEU A 136 3.44 -6.76 5.26
CA LEU A 136 4.85 -6.82 5.66
C LEU A 136 5.03 -7.36 7.08
N ARG A 137 4.08 -7.13 7.99
CA ARG A 137 4.14 -7.71 9.35
C ARG A 137 4.06 -9.24 9.37
N TYR A 138 3.67 -9.89 8.26
CA TYR A 138 3.58 -11.34 8.07
C TYR A 138 4.65 -11.91 7.15
N HIS A 139 5.46 -11.03 6.55
CA HIS A 139 6.55 -11.46 5.66
C HIS A 139 7.74 -11.97 6.50
N PRO A 140 8.31 -13.15 6.22
CA PRO A 140 9.34 -13.78 7.04
C PRO A 140 10.54 -12.89 7.32
N TYR A 141 11.01 -12.16 6.31
CA TYR A 141 12.14 -11.24 6.43
C TYR A 141 11.86 -10.12 7.44
N PHE A 142 10.73 -9.42 7.33
CA PHE A 142 10.38 -8.31 8.23
C PHE A 142 10.02 -8.80 9.63
N THR A 143 9.39 -9.97 9.74
CA THR A 143 9.15 -10.65 11.04
C THR A 143 10.46 -10.98 11.73
N LYS A 144 11.48 -11.45 10.99
CA LYS A 144 12.80 -11.76 11.55
C LYS A 144 13.51 -10.50 12.05
N ILE A 145 13.46 -9.41 11.30
CA ILE A 145 14.01 -8.11 11.75
C ILE A 145 13.33 -7.68 13.07
N ARG A 146 12.00 -7.74 13.12
CA ARG A 146 11.26 -7.37 14.33
C ARG A 146 11.62 -8.25 15.52
N GLN A 147 11.80 -9.57 15.33
CA GLN A 147 12.24 -10.50 16.37
C GLN A 147 13.63 -10.15 16.91
N LEU A 148 14.59 -9.85 16.01
CA LEU A 148 15.95 -9.47 16.40
C LEU A 148 16.00 -8.16 17.18
N VAL A 149 15.21 -7.17 16.77
CA VAL A 149 15.10 -5.90 17.51
C VAL A 149 14.39 -6.11 18.87
N ALA A 150 13.30 -6.87 18.89
CA ALA A 150 12.53 -7.14 20.11
C ALA A 150 13.28 -7.96 21.13
N SER A 151 14.25 -8.78 20.74
CA SER A 151 15.08 -9.55 21.66
C SER A 151 15.96 -8.67 22.55
N GLY A 152 16.23 -7.42 22.15
CA GLY A 152 17.12 -6.50 22.84
C GLY A 152 18.60 -6.88 22.76
N GLU A 153 18.98 -7.98 22.09
CA GLU A 153 20.36 -8.47 22.06
C GLU A 153 21.36 -7.51 21.38
N LEU A 154 20.85 -6.59 20.56
CA LEU A 154 21.63 -5.57 19.85
C LEU A 154 21.43 -4.16 20.47
N GLY A 155 20.74 -4.06 21.61
CA GLY A 155 20.42 -2.80 22.25
C GLY A 155 19.28 -2.03 21.60
N GLU A 156 19.26 -0.71 21.76
CA GLU A 156 18.21 0.19 21.28
C GLU A 156 18.47 0.69 19.87
N ILE A 157 17.41 0.95 19.11
CA ILE A 157 17.50 1.55 17.76
C ILE A 157 17.98 3.00 17.92
N VAL A 158 19.02 3.36 17.16
CA VAL A 158 19.53 4.73 17.00
C VAL A 158 19.00 5.35 15.71
N SER A 159 19.11 4.59 14.60
CA SER A 159 18.61 5.05 13.31
C SER A 159 18.22 3.90 12.39
N VAL A 160 17.27 4.16 11.48
CA VAL A 160 16.85 3.25 10.42
C VAL A 160 16.92 3.96 9.07
N ASN A 161 17.56 3.33 8.09
CA ASN A 161 17.49 3.73 6.70
C ASN A 161 16.72 2.65 5.94
N HIS A 162 15.60 3.02 5.33
CA HIS A 162 14.73 2.12 4.59
C HIS A 162 14.50 2.63 3.18
N THR A 163 14.78 1.80 2.18
CA THR A 163 14.59 2.14 0.77
C THR A 163 13.54 1.23 0.15
N VAL A 164 12.57 1.85 -0.51
CA VAL A 164 11.53 1.18 -1.30
C VAL A 164 11.89 1.35 -2.77
N CYS A 165 12.48 0.31 -3.34
CA CYS A 165 12.72 0.21 -4.76
C CYS A 165 11.43 -0.24 -5.44
N VAL A 166 10.75 0.66 -6.16
CA VAL A 166 9.45 0.35 -6.78
C VAL A 166 9.62 -0.54 -8.01
N GLY A 167 10.77 -0.44 -8.68
CA GLY A 167 11.01 -1.06 -9.97
C GLY A 167 10.38 -0.28 -11.13
N LEU A 168 11.18 -0.02 -12.17
CA LEU A 168 10.76 0.81 -13.30
C LEU A 168 9.51 0.27 -14.00
N ASP A 169 9.46 -1.04 -14.26
CA ASP A 169 8.32 -1.67 -14.93
C ASP A 169 7.03 -1.54 -14.10
N ARG A 170 7.13 -1.70 -12.80
CA ARG A 170 5.99 -1.48 -11.88
C ARG A 170 5.56 -0.02 -11.86
N MET A 171 6.52 0.91 -11.84
CA MET A 171 6.20 2.34 -11.93
C MET A 171 5.43 2.64 -13.21
N LEU A 172 5.94 2.18 -14.36
CA LEU A 172 5.31 2.35 -15.66
C LEU A 172 3.91 1.75 -15.74
N HIS A 173 3.74 0.52 -15.20
CA HIS A 173 2.47 -0.17 -15.22
C HIS A 173 1.46 0.46 -14.26
N SER A 174 1.82 0.68 -13.01
CA SER A 174 0.85 1.00 -11.95
C SER A 174 0.65 2.50 -11.77
N TYR A 175 1.73 3.28 -11.80
CA TYR A 175 1.76 4.68 -11.36
C TYR A 175 1.90 5.69 -12.48
N VAL A 176 2.28 5.27 -13.69
CA VAL A 176 2.32 6.13 -14.88
C VAL A 176 1.09 5.90 -15.75
N ARG A 177 0.79 4.64 -16.12
CA ARG A 177 -0.32 4.28 -17.03
C ARG A 177 -1.55 3.77 -16.32
N GLY A 178 -1.37 3.12 -15.18
CA GLY A 178 -2.38 2.33 -14.49
C GLY A 178 -3.25 3.11 -13.51
N VAL A 179 -3.94 2.35 -12.69
CA VAL A 179 -4.99 2.85 -11.79
C VAL A 179 -4.49 3.73 -10.64
N PHE A 180 -3.19 3.67 -10.31
CA PHE A 180 -2.57 4.49 -9.27
C PHE A 180 -1.87 5.75 -9.81
N ARG A 181 -2.11 6.13 -11.08
CA ARG A 181 -1.42 7.24 -11.74
C ARG A 181 -1.82 8.63 -11.22
N ARG A 182 -3.02 8.76 -10.66
CA ARG A 182 -3.55 10.05 -10.18
C ARG A 182 -3.86 9.98 -8.69
N ALA A 183 -3.26 10.92 -7.95
CA ALA A 183 -3.43 10.98 -6.50
C ALA A 183 -4.90 11.20 -6.07
N GLN A 184 -5.70 11.89 -6.88
CA GLN A 184 -7.11 12.11 -6.61
C GLN A 184 -7.96 10.86 -6.83
N GLU A 185 -7.63 10.03 -7.83
CA GLU A 185 -8.37 8.82 -8.20
C GLU A 185 -7.97 7.61 -7.33
N ALA A 186 -6.72 7.58 -6.89
CA ALA A 186 -6.19 6.59 -5.96
C ALA A 186 -5.70 7.28 -4.68
N ASN A 187 -4.39 7.49 -4.56
CA ASN A 187 -3.74 8.16 -3.43
C ASN A 187 -2.38 8.70 -3.86
N PRO A 188 -1.77 9.67 -3.15
CA PRO A 188 -0.35 9.93 -3.30
C PRO A 188 0.45 8.65 -3.13
N ILE A 189 1.54 8.47 -3.89
CA ILE A 189 2.31 7.21 -3.90
C ILE A 189 2.82 6.81 -2.52
N LEU A 190 3.10 7.76 -1.65
CA LEU A 190 3.50 7.49 -0.27
C LEU A 190 2.42 6.71 0.48
N LEU A 191 1.15 7.07 0.30
CA LEU A 191 0.03 6.35 0.91
C LEU A 191 -0.34 5.08 0.12
N ALA A 192 -0.38 5.14 -1.22
CA ALA A 192 -0.75 4.00 -2.05
C ALA A 192 0.26 2.84 -1.99
N LYS A 193 1.57 3.15 -1.88
CA LYS A 193 2.66 2.15 -1.90
C LYS A 193 3.37 2.03 -0.55
N CYS A 194 3.86 3.15 0.00
CA CYS A 194 4.77 3.13 1.15
C CYS A 194 4.04 3.06 2.50
N CYS A 195 2.70 3.04 2.55
CA CYS A 195 1.96 2.80 3.79
C CYS A 195 2.37 1.48 4.46
N HIS A 196 2.65 0.43 3.69
CA HIS A 196 3.21 -0.81 4.21
C HIS A 196 4.56 -0.63 4.90
N ASP A 197 5.41 0.22 4.30
CA ASP A 197 6.78 0.45 4.75
C ASP A 197 6.78 1.33 6.00
N ILE A 198 5.93 2.35 6.05
CA ILE A 198 5.71 3.18 7.24
C ILE A 198 5.12 2.34 8.38
N ASP A 199 4.12 1.50 8.08
CA ASP A 199 3.55 0.57 9.06
C ASP A 199 4.63 -0.37 9.64
N PHE A 200 5.48 -0.94 8.79
CA PHE A 200 6.59 -1.78 9.24
C PHE A 200 7.56 -1.00 10.14
N LEU A 201 7.93 0.22 9.77
CA LEU A 201 8.89 1.05 10.53
C LEU A 201 8.34 1.45 11.90
N LEU A 202 7.07 1.80 12.00
CA LEU A 202 6.40 2.08 13.27
C LEU A 202 6.26 0.81 14.13
N TRP A 203 5.89 -0.31 13.52
CA TRP A 203 5.85 -1.61 14.20
C TRP A 203 7.24 -2.08 14.64
N LEU A 204 8.27 -1.79 13.88
CA LEU A 204 9.65 -2.12 14.22
C LEU A 204 10.14 -1.36 15.44
N THR A 205 9.94 -0.04 15.47
CA THR A 205 10.43 0.85 16.53
C THR A 205 9.57 0.79 17.78
N GLN A 206 8.26 0.48 17.66
CA GLN A 206 7.29 0.58 18.75
C GLN A 206 7.27 1.97 19.40
N LYS A 207 7.58 2.99 18.62
CA LYS A 207 7.62 4.40 19.05
C LYS A 207 6.73 5.23 18.16
N ARG A 208 6.16 6.29 18.70
CA ARG A 208 5.38 7.27 17.94
C ARG A 208 6.28 8.17 17.14
N CYS A 209 5.83 8.54 15.94
CA CYS A 209 6.44 9.60 15.17
C CYS A 209 6.15 10.95 15.86
N ARG A 210 7.22 11.66 16.24
CA ARG A 210 7.12 13.01 16.81
C ARG A 210 7.03 14.08 15.74
N ARG A 211 7.89 14.01 14.74
CA ARG A 211 7.95 14.95 13.62
C ARG A 211 8.32 14.24 12.33
N LEU A 212 7.78 14.71 11.23
CA LEU A 212 8.16 14.23 9.91
C LEU A 212 8.41 15.37 8.92
N SER A 213 9.25 15.11 7.94
CA SER A 213 9.47 15.98 6.78
C SER A 213 9.57 15.10 5.54
N SER A 214 9.04 15.59 4.41
CA SER A 214 9.04 14.81 3.17
C SER A 214 9.28 15.71 1.96
N PHE A 215 10.09 15.19 1.02
CA PHE A 215 10.38 15.82 -0.28
C PHE A 215 10.20 14.79 -1.38
N GLY A 216 9.39 15.12 -2.38
CA GLY A 216 9.14 14.25 -3.53
C GLY A 216 8.55 15.04 -4.69
N ALA A 217 8.69 14.54 -5.89
CA ALA A 217 8.17 15.17 -7.10
C ALA A 217 7.94 14.16 -8.21
N LEU A 218 7.07 14.50 -9.16
CA LEU A 218 7.05 13.92 -10.49
C LEU A 218 8.11 14.64 -11.33
N ARG A 219 9.28 14.02 -11.44
CA ARG A 219 10.47 14.63 -12.08
C ARG A 219 10.58 14.24 -13.55
N TRP A 220 10.33 12.97 -13.87
CA TRP A 220 10.73 12.41 -15.16
C TRP A 220 9.56 12.18 -16.13
N PHE A 221 8.50 11.47 -15.71
CA PHE A 221 7.38 11.10 -16.57
C PHE A 221 6.44 12.26 -16.82
N ARG A 222 6.92 13.25 -17.60
CA ARG A 222 6.23 14.49 -17.97
C ARG A 222 6.47 14.78 -19.44
N GLU A 223 5.54 15.48 -20.08
CA GLU A 223 5.60 15.82 -21.50
C GLU A 223 6.89 16.58 -21.89
N ALA A 224 7.39 17.45 -21.00
CA ALA A 224 8.62 18.20 -21.23
C ALA A 224 9.87 17.28 -21.40
N ASN A 225 9.81 16.03 -20.99
CA ASN A 225 10.88 15.05 -21.14
C ASN A 225 10.59 14.01 -22.25
N ALA A 226 9.50 14.18 -23.01
CA ALA A 226 9.17 13.28 -24.10
C ALA A 226 10.24 13.31 -25.19
N PRO A 227 10.71 12.13 -25.65
CA PRO A 227 11.66 12.08 -26.76
C PRO A 227 11.11 12.77 -28.01
N ALA A 228 11.97 13.50 -28.74
CA ALA A 228 11.59 14.13 -29.99
C ALA A 228 11.04 13.08 -30.98
N GLY A 229 9.92 13.38 -31.62
CA GLY A 229 9.24 12.46 -32.55
C GLY A 229 8.38 11.38 -31.85
N SER A 230 8.30 11.37 -30.51
CA SER A 230 7.38 10.45 -29.82
C SER A 230 5.92 10.82 -30.06
N THR A 231 5.04 9.81 -30.09
CA THR A 231 3.60 9.96 -30.29
C THR A 231 2.82 9.72 -29.00
N GLU A 232 1.48 9.86 -29.05
CA GLU A 232 0.58 9.62 -27.91
C GLU A 232 0.59 8.16 -27.44
N ARG A 233 0.86 7.21 -28.33
CA ARG A 233 0.81 5.77 -28.04
C ARG A 233 2.07 5.07 -28.53
N CYS A 234 2.54 4.08 -27.75
CA CYS A 234 3.76 3.35 -28.08
C CYS A 234 3.64 2.51 -29.35
N ILE A 235 2.42 2.02 -29.69
CA ILE A 235 2.23 1.15 -30.86
C ILE A 235 2.50 1.86 -32.20
N ASP A 236 2.29 3.18 -32.23
CA ASP A 236 2.48 4.01 -33.43
C ASP A 236 3.72 4.92 -33.32
N CYS A 237 4.58 4.68 -32.33
CA CYS A 237 5.68 5.57 -32.00
C CYS A 237 6.97 5.20 -32.76
N PRO A 238 7.53 6.09 -33.60
CA PRO A 238 8.74 5.80 -34.33
C PRO A 238 9.99 5.66 -33.46
N VAL A 239 9.98 6.23 -32.23
CA VAL A 239 11.08 6.09 -31.27
C VAL A 239 10.91 4.86 -30.35
N GLU A 240 9.83 4.11 -30.50
CA GLU A 240 9.52 2.94 -29.63
C GLU A 240 10.65 1.91 -29.57
N PRO A 241 11.32 1.53 -30.70
CA PRO A 241 12.34 0.48 -30.67
C PRO A 241 13.55 0.76 -29.77
N THR A 242 13.81 2.02 -29.45
CA THR A 242 14.93 2.44 -28.58
C THR A 242 14.47 3.03 -27.25
N CYS A 243 13.16 3.12 -27.04
CA CYS A 243 12.59 3.73 -25.85
C CYS A 243 12.61 2.76 -24.65
N PRO A 244 13.33 3.06 -23.55
CA PRO A 244 13.38 2.19 -22.38
C PRO A 244 12.05 2.13 -21.60
N PHE A 245 11.06 2.92 -21.99
CA PHE A 245 9.75 3.01 -21.36
C PHE A 245 8.62 2.47 -22.25
N SER A 246 8.98 1.64 -23.25
CA SER A 246 8.04 1.12 -24.24
C SER A 246 6.94 0.26 -23.59
N ALA A 247 5.68 0.60 -23.88
CA ALA A 247 4.54 -0.23 -23.51
C ALA A 247 4.48 -1.51 -24.35
N ARG A 248 4.89 -1.44 -25.62
CA ARG A 248 4.92 -2.60 -26.51
C ARG A 248 5.96 -3.62 -26.02
N ASP A 249 7.16 -3.17 -25.65
CA ASP A 249 8.17 -4.04 -25.06
C ASP A 249 7.66 -4.70 -23.78
N LEU A 250 7.14 -3.91 -22.83
CA LEU A 250 6.68 -4.40 -21.54
C LEU A 250 5.54 -5.42 -21.68
N TYR A 251 4.50 -5.13 -22.46
CA TYR A 251 3.28 -5.94 -22.46
C TYR A 251 3.22 -6.96 -23.61
N TYR A 252 3.72 -6.63 -24.78
CA TYR A 252 3.61 -7.52 -25.95
C TYR A 252 4.85 -8.42 -26.14
N VAL A 253 6.05 -7.87 -25.96
CA VAL A 253 7.29 -8.62 -26.17
C VAL A 253 7.63 -9.46 -24.94
N ARG A 254 7.75 -8.80 -23.77
CA ARG A 254 8.14 -9.48 -22.50
C ARG A 254 6.99 -10.19 -21.80
N ARG A 255 5.76 -9.84 -22.12
CA ARG A 255 4.54 -10.37 -21.46
C ARG A 255 4.46 -10.09 -19.97
N ASP A 256 5.12 -9.03 -19.49
CA ASP A 256 5.09 -8.63 -18.10
C ASP A 256 3.79 -7.88 -17.76
N TRP A 257 3.28 -8.06 -16.54
CA TRP A 257 2.12 -7.35 -15.99
C TRP A 257 0.78 -7.56 -16.75
N VAL A 258 0.70 -8.51 -17.67
CA VAL A 258 -0.50 -8.76 -18.50
C VAL A 258 -1.60 -9.55 -17.79
N GLY A 259 -1.31 -10.16 -16.64
CA GLY A 259 -2.28 -10.96 -15.88
C GLY A 259 -3.51 -10.19 -15.36
N ASN A 260 -3.49 -8.86 -15.43
CA ASN A 260 -4.63 -8.01 -15.06
C ASN A 260 -5.50 -7.58 -16.26
N PHE A 261 -5.12 -7.94 -17.48
CA PHE A 261 -5.89 -7.58 -18.67
C PHE A 261 -7.08 -8.53 -18.83
N ASP A 262 -8.26 -7.97 -18.99
CA ASP A 262 -9.47 -8.76 -19.21
C ASP A 262 -9.47 -9.29 -20.64
N ILE A 263 -9.39 -10.61 -20.79
CA ILE A 263 -9.43 -11.28 -22.10
C ILE A 263 -10.86 -11.19 -22.65
N PRO A 264 -11.06 -10.71 -23.89
CA PRO A 264 -12.39 -10.66 -24.50
C PRO A 264 -13.02 -12.07 -24.56
N GLU A 265 -14.35 -12.15 -24.51
CA GLU A 265 -15.04 -13.42 -24.67
C GLU A 265 -14.74 -14.02 -26.06
N GLY A 266 -14.26 -15.26 -26.09
CA GLY A 266 -13.81 -15.93 -27.31
C GLY A 266 -12.46 -15.45 -27.86
N GLY A 267 -11.79 -14.47 -27.19
CA GLY A 267 -10.51 -13.92 -27.60
C GLY A 267 -9.32 -14.53 -26.88
N THR A 268 -8.13 -14.07 -27.24
CA THR A 268 -6.84 -14.51 -26.70
C THR A 268 -6.24 -13.42 -25.79
N LEU A 269 -5.16 -13.77 -25.08
CA LEU A 269 -4.36 -12.78 -24.34
C LEU A 269 -3.75 -11.73 -25.29
N ASP A 270 -3.36 -12.11 -26.49
CA ASP A 270 -2.84 -11.18 -27.49
C ASP A 270 -3.87 -10.13 -27.90
N ASP A 271 -5.14 -10.54 -28.06
CA ASP A 271 -6.23 -9.61 -28.36
C ASP A 271 -6.42 -8.61 -27.21
N ALA A 272 -6.33 -9.08 -25.96
CA ALA A 272 -6.39 -8.21 -24.80
C ALA A 272 -5.23 -7.21 -24.77
N ILE A 273 -3.99 -7.67 -25.00
CA ILE A 273 -2.80 -6.83 -25.03
C ILE A 273 -2.89 -5.80 -26.17
N LEU A 274 -3.23 -6.23 -27.39
CA LEU A 274 -3.33 -5.33 -28.53
C LEU A 274 -4.44 -4.29 -28.35
N ARG A 275 -5.57 -4.67 -27.74
CA ARG A 275 -6.63 -3.72 -27.39
C ARG A 275 -6.10 -2.67 -26.41
N GLU A 276 -5.39 -3.07 -25.35
CA GLU A 276 -4.79 -2.15 -24.39
C GLU A 276 -3.75 -1.23 -25.05
N LEU A 277 -2.91 -1.75 -25.92
CA LEU A 277 -1.92 -0.95 -26.63
C LEU A 277 -2.55 0.08 -27.59
N ARG A 278 -3.66 -0.28 -28.25
CA ARG A 278 -4.35 0.59 -29.22
C ARG A 278 -5.28 1.60 -28.58
N THR A 279 -6.06 1.20 -27.59
CA THR A 279 -7.16 2.02 -27.05
C THR A 279 -7.16 2.16 -25.55
N GLY A 280 -6.57 1.21 -24.81
CA GLY A 280 -6.54 1.20 -23.34
C GLY A 280 -5.51 2.18 -22.76
N PRO A 281 -5.53 2.40 -21.44
CA PRO A 281 -4.59 3.30 -20.78
C PRO A 281 -3.14 2.82 -20.84
N TYR A 282 -2.93 1.51 -20.90
CA TYR A 282 -1.60 0.92 -20.83
C TYR A 282 -0.74 1.11 -22.11
N GLY A 283 -1.35 1.43 -23.26
CA GLY A 283 -0.62 1.72 -24.50
C GLY A 283 -0.13 3.15 -24.63
N ARG A 284 -0.46 4.06 -23.70
CA ARG A 284 -0.06 5.47 -23.77
C ARG A 284 1.45 5.66 -23.61
N CYS A 285 1.97 6.70 -24.24
CA CYS A 285 3.34 7.15 -24.02
C CYS A 285 3.52 7.51 -22.52
N ALA A 286 4.61 7.02 -21.91
CA ALA A 286 4.87 7.29 -20.49
C ALA A 286 5.02 8.78 -20.15
N PHE A 287 5.41 9.59 -21.11
CA PHE A 287 5.60 11.03 -20.97
C PHE A 287 4.33 11.86 -21.21
N ARG A 288 3.27 11.24 -21.80
CA ARG A 288 2.00 11.88 -22.14
C ARG A 288 0.82 11.31 -21.37
N CYS A 289 1.11 10.61 -20.27
CA CYS A 289 0.09 10.19 -19.33
C CYS A 289 -0.33 11.36 -18.44
N ASP A 290 -1.54 11.26 -17.90
CA ASP A 290 -2.12 12.20 -16.95
C ASP A 290 -1.74 11.89 -15.49
N ASN A 291 -0.59 11.24 -15.29
CA ASN A 291 -0.07 10.90 -13.97
C ASN A 291 0.44 12.14 -13.24
N ASP A 292 0.19 12.18 -11.93
CA ASP A 292 0.58 13.28 -11.03
C ASP A 292 1.30 12.82 -9.76
N VAL A 293 1.48 11.50 -9.57
CA VAL A 293 2.16 10.94 -8.40
C VAL A 293 3.68 11.08 -8.53
N ALA A 294 4.36 11.19 -7.40
CA ALA A 294 5.81 11.33 -7.37
C ALA A 294 6.52 10.09 -7.93
N ASP A 295 7.62 10.28 -8.67
CA ASP A 295 8.48 9.21 -9.16
C ASP A 295 9.71 8.97 -8.27
N HIS A 296 9.94 9.84 -7.30
CA HIS A 296 10.88 9.68 -6.19
C HIS A 296 10.41 10.48 -4.98
N GLN A 297 10.68 9.98 -3.78
CA GLN A 297 10.30 10.66 -2.54
C GLN A 297 11.18 10.22 -1.37
N ILE A 298 11.54 11.16 -0.51
CA ILE A 298 12.17 10.86 0.77
C ILE A 298 11.28 11.33 1.91
N VAL A 299 11.30 10.60 3.01
CA VAL A 299 10.61 10.95 4.26
C VAL A 299 11.59 10.79 5.40
N ALA A 300 11.76 11.81 6.20
CA ALA A 300 12.53 11.77 7.44
C ALA A 300 11.55 11.82 8.62
N LEU A 301 11.68 10.88 9.57
CA LEU A 301 10.89 10.83 10.79
C LEU A 301 11.83 10.95 12.00
N GLU A 302 11.45 11.76 12.97
CA GLU A 302 12.00 11.76 14.32
C GLU A 302 10.98 11.08 15.25
N MET A 303 11.42 10.06 15.95
CA MET A 303 10.59 9.32 16.89
C MET A 303 10.58 10.02 18.26
N GLU A 304 9.65 9.62 19.15
CA GLU A 304 9.53 10.21 20.50
C GLU A 304 10.78 10.03 21.38
N ASP A 305 11.54 8.92 21.18
CA ASP A 305 12.80 8.62 21.86
C ASP A 305 14.02 9.25 21.18
N ARG A 306 13.83 10.11 20.17
CA ARG A 306 14.87 10.76 19.35
C ARG A 306 15.59 9.85 18.37
N SER A 307 15.25 8.58 18.25
CA SER A 307 15.69 7.78 17.12
C SER A 307 15.17 8.36 15.80
N THR A 308 15.88 8.12 14.72
CA THR A 308 15.56 8.70 13.42
C THR A 308 15.33 7.64 12.37
N ILE A 309 14.41 7.90 11.45
CA ILE A 309 14.13 7.03 10.31
C ILE A 309 14.24 7.86 9.03
N SER A 310 14.95 7.37 8.03
CA SER A 310 14.85 7.83 6.66
C SER A 310 14.20 6.76 5.79
N LEU A 311 13.12 7.12 5.09
CA LEU A 311 12.49 6.30 4.08
C LEU A 311 12.70 6.95 2.71
N THR A 312 13.25 6.20 1.76
CA THR A 312 13.42 6.64 0.37
C THR A 312 12.58 5.75 -0.54
N MET A 313 11.70 6.33 -1.33
CA MET A 313 10.99 5.66 -2.40
C MET A 313 11.58 6.09 -3.74
N ASP A 314 11.97 5.12 -4.57
CA ASP A 314 12.58 5.37 -5.89
C ASP A 314 11.96 4.47 -6.96
N ALA A 315 11.48 5.11 -8.04
CA ALA A 315 10.92 4.43 -9.20
C ALA A 315 11.99 3.96 -10.21
N PHE A 316 13.19 4.55 -10.17
CA PHE A 316 14.27 4.29 -11.14
C PHE A 316 15.21 3.18 -10.68
N THR A 317 14.62 2.05 -10.31
CA THR A 317 15.35 0.83 -9.96
C THR A 317 14.97 -0.28 -10.93
N LYS A 318 15.88 -1.23 -11.16
CA LYS A 318 15.58 -2.37 -12.03
C LYS A 318 14.53 -3.28 -11.41
N ASP A 319 14.71 -3.61 -10.14
CA ASP A 319 13.90 -4.57 -9.42
C ASP A 319 13.02 -3.87 -8.36
N ASP A 320 11.90 -4.54 -8.00
CA ASP A 320 10.99 -4.14 -6.91
C ASP A 320 11.39 -4.90 -5.63
N PHE A 321 12.04 -4.21 -4.70
CA PHE A 321 12.48 -4.78 -3.42
C PHE A 321 12.70 -3.68 -2.38
N ARG A 322 13.07 -4.08 -1.17
CA ARG A 322 13.37 -3.13 -0.09
C ARG A 322 14.77 -3.36 0.46
N LYS A 323 15.44 -2.27 0.82
CA LYS A 323 16.67 -2.30 1.63
C LYS A 323 16.38 -1.72 3.00
N THR A 324 16.86 -2.41 4.03
CA THR A 324 16.68 -1.96 5.42
C THR A 324 18.02 -2.03 6.13
N CYS A 325 18.48 -0.89 6.65
CA CYS A 325 19.69 -0.76 7.44
C CYS A 325 19.30 -0.19 8.80
N ILE A 326 19.60 -0.90 9.88
CA ILE A 326 19.26 -0.50 11.25
C ILE A 326 20.56 -0.37 12.04
N ARG A 327 20.75 0.75 12.70
CA ARG A 327 21.87 1.00 13.60
C ARG A 327 21.34 0.97 15.02
N LEU A 328 21.90 0.07 15.83
CA LEU A 328 21.52 -0.14 17.22
C LEU A 328 22.72 0.15 18.12
N THR A 329 22.51 0.33 19.40
CA THR A 329 23.59 0.68 20.36
C THR A 329 24.64 -0.42 20.52
N GLY A 330 24.30 -1.66 20.27
CA GLY A 330 25.18 -2.84 20.41
C GLY A 330 25.50 -3.56 19.10
N GLY A 331 24.97 -3.12 17.97
CA GLY A 331 25.17 -3.79 16.67
C GLY A 331 24.45 -3.14 15.51
N GLU A 332 24.43 -3.82 14.38
CA GLU A 332 23.76 -3.37 13.18
C GLU A 332 23.07 -4.52 12.43
N ILE A 333 22.02 -4.17 11.70
CA ILE A 333 21.27 -5.07 10.83
C ILE A 333 21.20 -4.44 9.44
N ASP A 334 21.64 -5.17 8.41
CA ASP A 334 21.57 -4.75 7.01
C ASP A 334 20.94 -5.85 6.15
N GLY A 335 20.00 -5.51 5.27
CA GLY A 335 19.38 -6.50 4.39
C GLY A 335 18.58 -5.91 3.23
N ASP A 336 18.20 -6.79 2.28
CA ASP A 336 17.59 -6.47 0.98
C ASP A 336 16.40 -7.39 0.62
N GLU A 337 15.67 -7.88 1.61
CA GLU A 337 14.62 -8.91 1.52
C GLU A 337 15.15 -10.31 1.17
N ARG A 338 16.29 -10.44 0.51
CA ARG A 338 16.92 -11.72 0.18
C ARG A 338 17.83 -12.21 1.30
N ARG A 339 18.66 -11.31 1.80
CA ARG A 339 19.61 -11.62 2.88
C ARG A 339 19.52 -10.59 3.98
N LEU A 340 19.66 -11.05 5.20
CA LEU A 340 19.73 -10.23 6.40
C LEU A 340 21.03 -10.53 7.12
N ARG A 341 21.90 -9.53 7.20
CA ARG A 341 23.17 -9.59 7.94
C ARG A 341 23.01 -8.89 9.27
N VAL A 342 23.44 -9.54 10.33
CA VAL A 342 23.42 -9.04 11.70
C VAL A 342 24.84 -9.06 12.24
N ARG A 343 25.33 -7.91 12.71
CA ARG A 343 26.70 -7.80 13.28
C ARG A 343 26.63 -7.21 14.69
N ARG A 344 27.41 -7.80 15.60
CA ARG A 344 27.61 -7.27 16.98
C ARG A 344 28.90 -6.50 17.06
N PHE A 345 28.92 -5.35 17.76
CA PHE A 345 30.11 -4.50 17.78
C PHE A 345 31.27 -5.12 18.57
N ARG A 346 31.10 -5.51 19.81
CA ARG A 346 32.26 -5.94 20.65
C ARG A 346 32.81 -7.32 20.32
N SER A 347 31.92 -8.28 20.06
CA SER A 347 32.35 -9.65 19.75
C SER A 347 32.80 -9.82 18.30
N GLY A 348 32.36 -8.94 17.40
CA GLY A 348 32.55 -9.08 15.97
C GLY A 348 31.71 -10.20 15.33
N ASP A 349 30.82 -10.83 16.10
CA ASP A 349 29.97 -11.91 15.61
C ASP A 349 29.11 -11.43 14.45
N GLU A 350 29.08 -12.19 13.36
CA GLU A 350 28.22 -11.98 12.22
C GLU A 350 27.28 -13.18 12.02
N ARG A 351 26.00 -12.90 11.81
CA ARG A 351 25.01 -13.89 11.39
C ARG A 351 24.34 -13.46 10.10
N ILE A 352 24.17 -14.37 9.17
CA ILE A 352 23.48 -14.15 7.90
C ILE A 352 22.25 -15.06 7.87
N TYR A 353 21.09 -14.47 7.57
CA TYR A 353 19.85 -15.18 7.31
C TYR A 353 19.54 -15.06 5.83
N ASP A 354 19.30 -16.17 5.14
CA ASP A 354 18.95 -16.22 3.72
C ASP A 354 17.45 -16.48 3.55
N PHE A 355 16.77 -15.65 2.79
CA PHE A 355 15.34 -15.72 2.50
C PHE A 355 15.07 -16.01 1.01
N SER A 356 16.08 -16.38 0.22
CA SER A 356 15.98 -16.57 -1.23
C SER A 356 14.89 -17.56 -1.61
N GLU A 357 14.77 -18.67 -0.87
CA GLU A 357 13.73 -19.68 -1.10
C GLU A 357 12.32 -19.16 -0.81
N VAL A 358 12.19 -18.25 0.15
CA VAL A 358 10.90 -17.70 0.56
C VAL A 358 10.43 -16.63 -0.44
N LEU A 359 11.34 -15.84 -1.01
CA LEU A 359 11.01 -14.82 -2.01
C LEU A 359 10.45 -15.40 -3.31
N GLY A 360 10.84 -16.61 -3.68
CA GLY A 360 10.27 -17.33 -4.83
C GLY A 360 8.82 -17.80 -4.63
N GLN A 361 8.30 -17.74 -3.40
CA GLN A 361 6.92 -18.13 -3.11
C GLN A 361 5.93 -17.03 -3.54
N PRO A 362 4.76 -17.41 -4.11
CA PRO A 362 3.71 -16.44 -4.46
C PRO A 362 3.14 -15.73 -3.22
N PHE A 363 2.31 -14.71 -3.43
CA PHE A 363 1.55 -14.04 -2.39
C PHE A 363 2.45 -13.33 -1.35
N HIS A 364 3.39 -12.49 -1.82
CA HIS A 364 4.36 -11.81 -0.96
C HIS A 364 5.09 -12.78 -0.01
N ALA A 365 5.70 -13.81 -0.59
CA ALA A 365 6.36 -14.87 0.19
C ALA A 365 5.40 -15.56 1.18
N GLY A 366 4.14 -15.75 0.79
CA GLY A 366 3.08 -16.34 1.62
C GLY A 366 2.50 -15.41 2.69
N ALA A 367 2.91 -14.14 2.74
CA ALA A 367 2.45 -13.20 3.77
C ALA A 367 0.95 -12.88 3.65
N ASP A 368 0.39 -12.82 2.43
CA ASP A 368 -1.05 -12.61 2.22
C ASP A 368 -1.90 -13.69 2.89
N LEU A 369 -1.46 -14.96 2.78
CA LEU A 369 -2.19 -16.10 3.36
C LEU A 369 -2.05 -16.12 4.89
N ARG A 370 -0.86 -15.80 5.43
CA ARG A 370 -0.64 -15.71 6.88
C ARG A 370 -1.42 -14.56 7.53
N LEU A 371 -1.56 -13.43 6.81
CA LEU A 371 -2.39 -12.32 7.25
C LEU A 371 -3.86 -12.74 7.34
N LEU A 372 -4.37 -13.38 6.29
CA LEU A 372 -5.74 -13.86 6.30
C LEU A 372 -5.97 -14.89 7.40
N GLU A 373 -5.05 -15.86 7.59
CA GLU A 373 -5.13 -16.85 8.66
C GLU A 373 -5.20 -16.20 10.04
N ASP A 374 -4.35 -15.22 10.34
CA ASP A 374 -4.36 -14.46 11.60
C ASP A 374 -5.70 -13.75 11.82
N PHE A 375 -6.26 -13.13 10.77
CA PHE A 375 -7.58 -12.50 10.83
C PHE A 375 -8.70 -13.51 11.10
N LEU A 376 -8.69 -14.66 10.40
CA LEU A 376 -9.68 -15.71 10.62
C LEU A 376 -9.63 -16.29 12.04
N LEU A 377 -8.44 -16.45 12.60
CA LEU A 377 -8.26 -16.86 13.99
C LEU A 377 -8.87 -15.84 14.95
N SER A 378 -8.64 -14.54 14.73
CA SER A 378 -9.23 -13.48 15.56
C SER A 378 -10.78 -13.41 15.44
N VAL A 379 -11.32 -13.74 14.27
CA VAL A 379 -12.78 -13.83 14.06
C VAL A 379 -13.38 -15.00 14.84
N ARG A 380 -12.66 -16.12 14.95
CA ARG A 380 -13.12 -17.34 15.66
C ARG A 380 -12.88 -17.28 17.15
N ASP A 381 -11.78 -16.72 17.56
CA ASP A 381 -11.37 -16.61 18.96
C ASP A 381 -11.12 -15.15 19.34
N PRO A 382 -12.04 -14.50 20.05
CA PRO A 382 -11.84 -13.12 20.51
C PRO A 382 -10.62 -12.93 21.42
N SER A 383 -10.04 -14.00 21.97
CA SER A 383 -8.81 -13.94 22.77
C SER A 383 -7.54 -13.91 21.92
N HIS A 384 -7.63 -14.29 20.61
CA HIS A 384 -6.52 -14.21 19.68
C HIS A 384 -6.29 -12.75 19.26
N PRO A 385 -5.15 -12.13 19.59
CA PRO A 385 -4.90 -10.73 19.26
C PRO A 385 -4.60 -10.58 17.78
N LEU A 386 -5.40 -9.80 17.07
CA LEU A 386 -5.13 -9.46 15.69
C LEU A 386 -3.82 -8.66 15.58
N ARG A 387 -2.89 -9.12 14.76
CA ARG A 387 -1.57 -8.49 14.61
C ARG A 387 -1.61 -7.12 13.95
N VAL A 388 -2.57 -6.87 13.05
CA VAL A 388 -2.78 -5.59 12.36
C VAL A 388 -4.25 -5.21 12.42
N GLY A 389 -4.64 -4.58 13.52
CA GLY A 389 -5.95 -3.97 13.67
C GLY A 389 -6.01 -2.57 13.06
N ILE A 390 -7.22 -2.01 13.04
CA ILE A 390 -7.46 -0.67 12.50
C ILE A 390 -6.65 0.41 13.24
N ASP A 391 -6.49 0.28 14.55
CA ASP A 391 -5.76 1.27 15.37
C ASP A 391 -4.26 1.30 15.04
N ASP A 392 -3.64 0.13 14.79
CA ASP A 392 -2.25 0.05 14.30
C ASP A 392 -2.09 0.73 12.94
N ALA A 393 -3.02 0.45 12.03
CA ALA A 393 -2.97 0.99 10.67
C ALA A 393 -3.24 2.50 10.61
N LEU A 394 -3.99 3.06 11.56
CA LEU A 394 -4.22 4.51 11.66
C LEU A 394 -2.93 5.29 11.85
N GLU A 395 -2.02 4.84 12.71
CA GLU A 395 -0.76 5.54 12.95
C GLU A 395 0.13 5.57 11.69
N ALA A 396 0.18 4.44 10.97
CA ALA A 396 0.86 4.36 9.68
C ALA A 396 0.23 5.30 8.64
N THR A 397 -1.10 5.34 8.58
CA THR A 397 -1.85 6.21 7.66
C THR A 397 -1.62 7.68 7.99
N ALA A 398 -1.64 8.09 9.26
CA ALA A 398 -1.36 9.46 9.70
C ALA A 398 0.04 9.91 9.27
N SER A 399 1.05 9.03 9.41
CA SER A 399 2.43 9.31 9.03
C SER A 399 2.65 9.30 7.51
N ALA A 400 1.78 8.63 6.75
CA ALA A 400 1.81 8.59 5.27
C ALA A 400 1.01 9.72 4.61
N THR A 401 0.09 10.35 5.35
CA THR A 401 -0.80 11.38 4.81
C THR A 401 -0.17 12.75 5.03
N PRO A 402 0.19 13.48 3.96
CA PRO A 402 0.70 14.83 4.12
C PRO A 402 -0.38 15.72 4.77
N PRO A 403 -0.01 16.53 5.79
CA PRO A 403 -0.97 17.42 6.44
C PRO A 403 -1.56 18.36 5.40
N ARG A 404 -2.87 18.40 5.30
CA ARG A 404 -3.55 19.46 4.56
C ARG A 404 -3.15 20.77 5.24
N ARG A 405 -2.55 21.70 4.49
CA ARG A 405 -2.40 23.09 4.95
C ARG A 405 -3.79 23.54 5.42
N ALA A 406 -3.96 23.70 6.72
CA ALA A 406 -5.03 24.52 7.22
C ALA A 406 -4.88 25.84 6.49
N ALA A 407 -5.87 26.21 5.69
CA ALA A 407 -5.91 27.51 5.05
C ALA A 407 -6.04 28.54 6.19
N SER A 408 -4.90 28.90 6.79
CA SER A 408 -4.83 30.00 7.73
C SER A 408 -5.03 31.31 6.94
N ARG A 409 -6.28 31.68 6.85
CA ARG A 409 -6.69 33.07 6.62
C ARG A 409 -6.32 33.91 7.87
N ALA A 410 -5.05 33.95 8.23
CA ALA A 410 -4.59 34.88 9.27
C ALA A 410 -3.07 34.95 9.26
N ALA A 411 -2.48 35.71 8.37
CA ALA A 411 -1.20 36.42 8.54
C ALA A 411 -0.91 37.28 7.30
N ARG A 412 -1.83 38.21 6.97
CA ARG A 412 -1.47 39.43 6.26
C ARG A 412 -1.65 40.57 7.26
N SER A 413 -0.75 40.69 8.19
CA SER A 413 -0.53 41.97 8.89
C SER A 413 0.92 42.03 9.36
N SER A 414 1.61 43.06 8.87
CA SER A 414 2.80 43.67 9.41
C SER A 414 4.08 42.81 9.53
N CYS A 415 4.87 42.76 8.46
CA CYS A 415 6.33 42.77 8.63
C CYS A 415 6.84 44.15 8.22
N GLY A 416 7.04 44.99 9.23
CA GLY A 416 7.71 46.28 9.12
C GLY A 416 9.13 46.10 8.64
N ARG A 417 9.56 46.98 7.75
CA ARG A 417 10.92 47.11 7.25
C ARG A 417 11.91 47.30 8.39
N LYS A 418 12.96 46.51 8.43
CA LYS A 418 14.28 46.93 8.89
C LYS A 418 15.33 46.43 7.89
N SER A 419 16.10 47.43 7.47
CA SER A 419 17.19 47.37 6.49
C SER A 419 18.39 46.57 6.99
N GLY A 420 19.08 45.87 6.06
CA GLY A 420 20.43 45.34 6.31
C GLY A 420 20.87 44.38 5.21
N ASN A 421 21.55 44.92 4.23
CA ASN A 421 22.54 44.37 3.29
C ASN A 421 22.71 42.87 3.11
N GLY A 422 22.53 42.42 1.84
CA GLY A 422 23.55 41.56 1.23
C GLY A 422 23.05 40.42 0.35
N LEU A 423 23.18 40.62 -0.96
CA LEU A 423 23.28 39.69 -2.07
C LEU A 423 22.01 39.18 -2.76
N TYR A 424 21.77 39.86 -3.84
CA TYR A 424 20.85 39.56 -4.93
C TYR A 424 21.20 38.28 -5.69
N PHE A 425 20.20 37.46 -6.00
CA PHE A 425 19.96 36.97 -7.35
C PHE A 425 18.46 36.97 -7.63
N GLY A 426 18.05 37.95 -8.40
CA GLY A 426 16.70 38.05 -8.91
C GLY A 426 16.51 37.23 -10.17
N ASN A 427 15.32 36.68 -10.34
CA ASN A 427 14.59 36.78 -11.58
C ASN A 427 13.09 36.52 -11.34
N LYS A 428 12.31 37.59 -11.51
CA LYS A 428 10.86 37.53 -11.62
C LYS A 428 10.51 36.94 -13.01
N ARG A 429 9.82 35.80 -13.05
CA ARG A 429 8.89 35.49 -14.14
C ARG A 429 7.58 35.02 -13.56
N ALA A 430 6.49 35.50 -14.16
CA ALA A 430 5.11 35.30 -13.80
C ALA A 430 4.77 33.80 -13.69
N ALA A 431 3.96 33.45 -12.67
CA ALA A 431 3.48 32.10 -12.45
C ALA A 431 2.42 31.74 -13.50
N ASP A 432 2.70 30.70 -14.27
CA ASP A 432 1.79 29.99 -15.15
C ASP A 432 0.86 29.08 -14.31
N PRO A 433 -0.48 29.19 -14.46
CA PRO A 433 -1.42 28.36 -13.68
C PRO A 433 -1.48 26.88 -14.07
N SER A 434 -0.80 26.44 -15.10
CA SER A 434 -0.80 25.05 -15.61
C SER A 434 0.23 24.11 -14.98
N ARG A 435 0.95 24.54 -13.93
CA ARG A 435 1.97 23.71 -13.29
C ARG A 435 1.34 22.79 -12.24
N SER A 436 1.31 21.50 -12.57
CA SER A 436 1.06 20.37 -11.71
C SER A 436 1.61 20.56 -10.29
N ALA A 437 0.76 20.29 -9.29
CA ALA A 437 1.06 20.40 -7.88
C ALA A 437 2.23 19.50 -7.48
N ALA A 438 3.44 20.06 -7.45
CA ALA A 438 4.52 19.49 -6.68
C ALA A 438 4.08 19.55 -5.20
N LEU A 439 3.88 18.40 -4.57
CA LEU A 439 3.59 18.32 -3.15
C LEU A 439 4.86 18.70 -2.37
N PHE A 440 5.12 19.99 -2.25
CA PHE A 440 6.15 20.51 -1.35
C PHE A 440 5.57 20.55 0.07
N VAL A 441 5.94 19.59 0.90
CA VAL A 441 5.86 19.77 2.34
C VAL A 441 7.19 20.36 2.80
N SER A 442 7.36 21.68 2.67
CA SER A 442 8.47 22.39 3.31
C SER A 442 8.01 22.82 4.71
N GLY A 443 8.47 22.09 5.72
CA GLY A 443 8.23 22.39 7.13
C GLY A 443 8.19 21.12 7.98
N TYR A 444 8.65 21.22 9.21
CA TYR A 444 8.42 20.21 10.22
C TYR A 444 6.94 20.19 10.57
N VAL A 445 6.33 19.02 10.54
CA VAL A 445 4.96 18.84 10.99
C VAL A 445 5.01 17.94 12.22
N ASP A 446 4.42 18.41 13.31
CA ASP A 446 4.17 17.57 14.47
C ASP A 446 3.15 16.50 14.09
N CYS A 447 3.46 15.25 14.37
CA CYS A 447 2.50 14.17 14.18
C CYS A 447 1.29 14.39 15.08
N PRO A 448 0.05 14.26 14.57
CA PRO A 448 -1.13 14.40 15.40
C PRO A 448 -1.08 13.43 16.57
N ALA A 449 -1.38 13.93 17.78
CA ALA A 449 -1.49 13.10 18.97
C ALA A 449 -2.66 12.12 18.80
N LEU A 450 -2.35 10.90 18.40
CA LEU A 450 -3.31 9.78 18.40
C LEU A 450 -3.45 9.25 19.83
N LEU A 451 -4.58 8.61 20.13
CA LEU A 451 -4.80 7.89 21.37
C LEU A 451 -3.64 6.88 21.62
N PRO A 452 -3.29 6.55 22.88
CA PRO A 452 -2.24 5.59 23.15
C PRO A 452 -2.49 4.29 22.39
N PRO A 453 -1.47 3.74 21.71
CA PRO A 453 -1.64 2.51 20.97
C PRO A 453 -2.00 1.35 21.90
N PRO A 454 -2.75 0.35 21.43
CA PRO A 454 -3.28 -0.73 22.26
C PRO A 454 -2.22 -1.60 22.96
N TRP A 455 -0.95 -1.51 22.54
CA TRP A 455 0.17 -2.22 23.17
C TRP A 455 0.81 -1.46 24.35
N VAL A 456 0.45 -0.19 24.61
CA VAL A 456 0.78 0.52 25.85
C VAL A 456 -0.29 0.15 26.90
N ARG A 457 -0.25 -1.09 27.40
CA ARG A 457 -0.98 -1.44 28.63
C ARG A 457 -0.19 -0.86 29.80
N THR A 458 -0.76 0.14 30.48
CA THR A 458 -0.31 0.48 31.86
C THR A 458 -0.45 -0.77 32.70
N PRO A 459 0.59 -1.18 33.46
CA PRO A 459 0.42 -2.25 34.45
C PRO A 459 -0.60 -1.77 35.49
N ARG A 460 -1.62 -2.58 35.72
CA ARG A 460 -2.46 -2.47 36.92
C ARG A 460 -1.77 -3.14 38.10
#